data_eef050f819ab91f5eed88b65916b517a
#
_entry.id   eef050f819ab91f5eed88b65916b517a
#
_cell.length_a   1.000
_cell.length_b   1.000
_cell.length_c   1.000
_cell.angle_alpha   90.00
_cell.angle_beta   90.00
_cell.angle_gamma   90.00
#
_symmetry.space_group_name_H-M   'P 1'
#
loop_
_entity.id
_entity.type
_entity.pdbx_description
1 polymer ?
#
loop_
_entity_poly.entity_id
_entity_poly.type
_entity_poly.pdbx_seq_one_letter_code
_entity_poly.pdbx_strand_id
1 'polypeptide(L)'
;MGSEMCIRDRDYAMDKIKMTTPLVEMDGDEMTRILWKSIKEELLCPFIDLNTEYYDLGLEHRNETDDKVTVDAANANMKYGVAVKCATITPNAARMTEYNLKEMWKSPNGTIRAILDGTVFRAPIIVKGIEPLVKNWHKPITIARHAYGDVYKNVEIKVPGAGKAELVFTGADGEVIKETIHEFKTPGIIQGIHNVDKSIESFARSCFNYALDKKEDLWFATKDTISKKYDHNFKDIFQEIYDNEYEEKFKAAGIEYFYTLIDDAVARVMKSEGGYIWACKNYDGDVMSDMVATAFGSLAMMTSVLVSPSGVYEYEAAHGTVQRHYYKHLKGEETSTNSVATIFAWSGALRKRGELDGNKELQIFADKLEKACIDTIESGEMTKDLALITSIDNPKVLNSFDFIKAIRTRLEASL
;
A
#
# COMPACT_ATOMS: atom_id res chain seq x y z
N MET A 1 -54.40 33.95 14.61
CA MET A 1 -53.15 33.64 15.32
C MET A 1 -52.80 32.23 14.98
N GLY A 2 -52.09 32.06 13.89
CA GLY A 2 -51.61 30.78 13.44
C GLY A 2 -50.16 30.57 13.91
N SER A 3 -49.92 29.49 14.59
CA SER A 3 -48.56 29.08 14.99
C SER A 3 -47.82 28.56 13.77
N GLU A 4 -46.78 29.28 13.36
CA GLU A 4 -45.75 28.75 12.49
C GLU A 4 -45.02 27.64 13.22
N MET A 5 -45.32 26.41 12.83
CA MET A 5 -44.59 25.23 13.27
C MET A 5 -43.33 25.15 12.42
N CYS A 6 -42.21 25.50 13.01
CA CYS A 6 -40.88 25.32 12.43
C CYS A 6 -40.72 23.89 11.95
N ILE A 7 -40.59 23.73 10.63
CA ILE A 7 -40.07 22.51 10.00
C ILE A 7 -38.55 22.54 10.21
N ARG A 8 -38.09 22.07 11.35
CA ARG A 8 -36.69 21.70 11.58
C ARG A 8 -36.69 20.26 12.09
N ASP A 9 -35.74 19.53 11.53
CA ASP A 9 -35.34 18.19 11.95
C ASP A 9 -36.25 17.03 11.55
N ARG A 10 -36.37 16.78 10.24
CA ARG A 10 -36.46 15.40 9.81
C ARG A 10 -35.03 14.84 9.70
N ASP A 11 -34.46 14.53 10.83
CA ASP A 11 -33.43 13.50 10.90
C ASP A 11 -34.10 12.17 10.53
N TYR A 12 -34.06 11.83 9.24
CA TYR A 12 -34.18 10.43 8.85
C TYR A 12 -32.88 9.82 9.38
N ALA A 13 -32.92 9.29 10.58
CA ALA A 13 -31.88 8.38 11.06
C ALA A 13 -31.94 7.16 10.13
N MET A 14 -31.13 7.18 9.07
CA MET A 14 -30.88 5.98 8.30
C MET A 14 -30.33 4.95 9.27
N ASP A 15 -30.92 3.75 9.29
CA ASP A 15 -30.34 2.66 10.07
C ASP A 15 -28.91 2.43 9.59
N LYS A 16 -27.97 2.60 10.50
CA LYS A 16 -26.54 2.42 10.17
C LYS A 16 -26.25 0.97 9.84
N ILE A 17 -25.40 0.76 8.85
CA ILE A 17 -24.90 -0.56 8.50
C ILE A 17 -24.14 -1.14 9.70
N LYS A 18 -24.54 -2.31 10.18
CA LYS A 18 -23.92 -2.96 11.33
C LYS A 18 -22.74 -3.83 10.91
N MET A 19 -21.68 -3.78 11.69
CA MET A 19 -20.51 -4.63 11.55
C MET A 19 -20.47 -5.62 12.73
N THR A 20 -20.40 -6.92 12.41
CA THR A 20 -20.38 -7.99 13.44
C THR A 20 -18.95 -8.32 13.89
N THR A 21 -18.03 -8.41 12.95
CA THR A 21 -16.61 -8.67 13.22
C THR A 21 -15.84 -7.36 13.17
N PRO A 22 -14.93 -7.08 14.13
CA PRO A 22 -14.15 -5.87 14.09
C PRO A 22 -13.19 -5.83 12.90
N LEU A 23 -13.03 -4.61 12.36
CA LEU A 23 -11.94 -4.25 11.48
C LEU A 23 -10.78 -3.74 12.33
N VAL A 24 -9.57 -4.23 12.11
CA VAL A 24 -8.40 -3.70 12.81
C VAL A 24 -8.06 -2.33 12.25
N GLU A 25 -8.10 -1.32 13.10
CA GLU A 25 -7.79 0.07 12.75
C GLU A 25 -6.45 0.46 13.32
N MET A 26 -5.51 0.80 12.44
CA MET A 26 -4.17 1.24 12.80
C MET A 26 -4.03 2.72 12.45
N ASP A 27 -4.18 3.59 13.45
CA ASP A 27 -4.01 5.04 13.30
C ASP A 27 -2.53 5.41 13.13
N GLY A 28 -2.25 6.62 12.65
CA GLY A 28 -0.91 7.01 12.28
C GLY A 28 -0.50 8.39 12.76
N ASP A 29 0.22 9.12 11.90
CA ASP A 29 0.91 10.35 12.25
C ASP A 29 0.51 11.54 11.38
N GLU A 30 0.78 12.74 11.89
CA GLU A 30 0.81 14.03 11.19
C GLU A 30 -0.47 14.36 10.41
N MET A 31 -0.37 14.88 9.20
CA MET A 31 -1.54 15.32 8.43
C MET A 31 -2.47 14.17 8.07
N THR A 32 -1.92 12.99 7.82
CA THR A 32 -2.74 11.80 7.52
C THR A 32 -3.59 11.37 8.70
N ARG A 33 -3.14 11.52 9.95
CA ARG A 33 -3.94 11.28 11.17
C ARG A 33 -5.11 12.26 11.28
N ILE A 34 -4.90 13.52 10.93
CA ILE A 34 -5.95 14.56 10.94
C ILE A 34 -7.02 14.23 9.90
N LEU A 35 -6.60 13.85 8.69
CA LEU A 35 -7.52 13.42 7.64
C LEU A 35 -8.22 12.11 7.96
N TRP A 36 -7.55 11.18 8.62
CA TRP A 36 -8.12 9.92 9.09
C TRP A 36 -9.34 10.16 9.98
N LYS A 37 -9.20 11.05 10.94
CA LYS A 37 -10.31 11.45 11.80
C LYS A 37 -11.46 12.06 10.99
N SER A 38 -11.17 13.01 10.10
CA SER A 38 -12.18 13.65 9.27
C SER A 38 -12.92 12.65 8.36
N ILE A 39 -12.21 11.69 7.76
CA ILE A 39 -12.81 10.64 6.94
C ILE A 39 -13.77 9.79 7.79
N LYS A 40 -13.38 9.40 8.98
CA LYS A 40 -14.27 8.64 9.88
C LYS A 40 -15.53 9.43 10.24
N GLU A 41 -15.37 10.69 10.65
CA GLU A 41 -16.48 11.54 11.09
C GLU A 41 -17.43 11.93 9.96
N GLU A 42 -16.92 12.18 8.76
CA GLU A 42 -17.71 12.66 7.64
C GLU A 42 -18.22 11.55 6.69
N LEU A 43 -17.42 10.50 6.47
CA LEU A 43 -17.71 9.51 5.43
C LEU A 43 -18.09 8.12 5.96
N LEU A 44 -17.78 7.79 7.19
CA LEU A 44 -17.99 6.43 7.71
C LEU A 44 -18.99 6.38 8.85
N CYS A 45 -18.72 7.05 9.97
CA CYS A 45 -19.54 6.97 11.19
C CYS A 45 -20.99 7.46 11.03
N PRO A 46 -21.34 8.38 10.11
CA PRO A 46 -22.74 8.71 9.86
C PRO A 46 -23.55 7.57 9.26
N PHE A 47 -22.91 6.64 8.52
CA PHE A 47 -23.59 5.60 7.73
C PHE A 47 -23.35 4.19 8.25
N ILE A 48 -22.29 3.97 8.98
CA ILE A 48 -21.87 2.67 9.50
C ILE A 48 -21.79 2.73 11.02
N ASP A 49 -22.28 1.70 11.70
CA ASP A 49 -21.96 1.41 13.09
C ASP A 49 -20.57 0.77 13.12
N LEU A 50 -19.56 1.65 13.01
CA LEU A 50 -18.17 1.28 12.74
C LEU A 50 -17.58 0.52 13.93
N ASN A 51 -17.39 -0.79 13.76
CA ASN A 51 -16.79 -1.67 14.75
C ASN A 51 -15.31 -1.89 14.41
N THR A 52 -14.41 -1.25 15.17
CA THR A 52 -12.97 -1.39 15.00
C THR A 52 -12.27 -1.84 16.26
N GLU A 53 -11.23 -2.65 16.11
CA GLU A 53 -10.22 -2.84 17.16
C GLU A 53 -9.09 -1.87 16.87
N TYR A 54 -9.03 -0.80 17.68
CA TYR A 54 -8.19 0.37 17.44
C TYR A 54 -6.80 0.23 18.06
N TYR A 55 -5.79 0.54 17.23
CA TYR A 55 -4.38 0.62 17.64
C TYR A 55 -3.80 1.98 17.19
N ASP A 56 -3.25 2.73 18.12
CA ASP A 56 -2.55 3.98 17.83
C ASP A 56 -1.09 3.67 17.47
N LEU A 57 -0.77 3.71 16.18
CA LEU A 57 0.60 3.57 15.68
C LEU A 57 1.31 4.92 15.50
N GLY A 58 0.77 5.99 16.07
CA GLY A 58 1.44 7.27 16.14
C GLY A 58 2.78 7.15 16.87
N LEU A 59 3.78 7.92 16.41
CA LEU A 59 5.17 7.79 16.88
C LEU A 59 5.30 7.97 18.39
N GLU A 60 4.51 8.88 18.99
CA GLU A 60 4.52 9.10 20.45
C GLU A 60 4.10 7.83 21.21
N HIS A 61 2.97 7.24 20.82
CA HIS A 61 2.46 6.04 21.48
C HIS A 61 3.34 4.81 21.20
N ARG A 62 3.92 4.68 20.02
CA ARG A 62 4.94 3.65 19.76
C ARG A 62 6.15 3.79 20.66
N ASN A 63 6.60 5.03 20.90
CA ASN A 63 7.70 5.32 21.83
C ASN A 63 7.34 5.00 23.28
N GLU A 64 6.10 5.24 23.72
CA GLU A 64 5.60 4.89 25.05
C GLU A 64 5.59 3.38 25.28
N THR A 65 5.19 2.62 24.26
CA THR A 65 5.01 1.15 24.31
C THR A 65 6.25 0.36 23.87
N ASP A 66 7.38 1.03 23.65
CA ASP A 66 8.59 0.42 23.09
C ASP A 66 8.29 -0.36 21.77
N ASP A 67 7.47 0.25 20.93
CA ASP A 67 6.95 -0.26 19.64
C ASP A 67 6.15 -1.58 19.72
N LYS A 68 5.77 -1.99 20.93
CA LYS A 68 4.96 -3.20 21.14
C LYS A 68 3.59 -3.09 20.48
N VAL A 69 3.00 -1.88 20.44
CA VAL A 69 1.70 -1.64 19.82
C VAL A 69 1.66 -2.05 18.34
N THR A 70 2.76 -1.89 17.61
CA THR A 70 2.88 -2.31 16.20
C THR A 70 2.76 -3.83 16.06
N VAL A 71 3.42 -4.58 16.95
CA VAL A 71 3.35 -6.05 16.99
C VAL A 71 1.94 -6.50 17.37
N ASP A 72 1.35 -5.88 18.39
CA ASP A 72 0.00 -6.21 18.84
C ASP A 72 -1.04 -5.95 17.73
N ALA A 73 -0.92 -4.86 17.00
CA ALA A 73 -1.77 -4.54 15.86
C ALA A 73 -1.64 -5.57 14.71
N ALA A 74 -0.42 -5.98 14.38
CA ALA A 74 -0.19 -7.01 13.37
C ALA A 74 -0.78 -8.36 13.76
N ASN A 75 -0.63 -8.75 15.02
CA ASN A 75 -1.22 -9.99 15.56
C ASN A 75 -2.77 -9.92 15.59
N ALA A 76 -3.34 -8.76 15.90
CA ALA A 76 -4.78 -8.56 15.80
C ALA A 76 -5.26 -8.70 14.34
N ASN A 77 -4.50 -8.18 13.36
CA ASN A 77 -4.81 -8.38 11.95
C ASN A 77 -4.79 -9.86 11.55
N MET A 78 -3.81 -10.63 12.01
CA MET A 78 -3.80 -12.08 11.81
C MET A 78 -5.03 -12.77 12.39
N LYS A 79 -5.54 -12.29 13.52
CA LYS A 79 -6.74 -12.83 14.19
C LYS A 79 -8.03 -12.49 13.46
N TYR A 80 -8.20 -11.24 13.03
CA TYR A 80 -9.48 -10.74 12.45
C TYR A 80 -9.52 -10.75 10.93
N GLY A 81 -8.38 -10.90 10.27
CA GLY A 81 -8.28 -11.13 8.83
C GLY A 81 -8.22 -9.86 7.97
N VAL A 82 -8.61 -8.70 8.47
CA VAL A 82 -8.55 -7.43 7.74
C VAL A 82 -8.15 -6.28 8.64
N ALA A 83 -7.24 -5.45 8.17
CA ALA A 83 -6.86 -4.19 8.79
C ALA A 83 -6.90 -3.03 7.79
N VAL A 84 -7.06 -1.83 8.33
CA VAL A 84 -6.82 -0.57 7.62
C VAL A 84 -5.79 0.23 8.40
N LYS A 85 -4.80 0.78 7.70
CA LYS A 85 -3.65 1.45 8.30
C LYS A 85 -3.45 2.85 7.74
N CYS A 86 -3.31 3.80 8.66
CA CYS A 86 -2.86 5.16 8.37
C CYS A 86 -1.35 5.22 8.15
N ALA A 87 -0.87 6.26 7.49
CA ALA A 87 0.56 6.49 7.32
C ALA A 87 1.25 6.79 8.66
N THR A 88 2.43 6.22 8.85
CA THR A 88 3.22 6.32 10.09
C THR A 88 4.62 6.87 9.81
N ILE A 89 5.19 7.57 10.78
CA ILE A 89 6.56 8.07 10.72
C ILE A 89 7.54 6.91 10.91
N THR A 90 8.54 6.81 10.02
CA THR A 90 9.77 6.06 10.30
C THR A 90 10.82 7.07 10.73
N PRO A 91 11.23 7.10 12.01
CA PRO A 91 12.06 8.17 12.54
C PRO A 91 13.48 8.11 11.98
N ASN A 92 14.03 9.30 11.75
CA ASN A 92 15.44 9.56 11.49
C ASN A 92 16.03 10.37 12.66
N ALA A 93 17.29 10.78 12.55
CA ALA A 93 17.97 11.54 13.60
C ALA A 93 17.24 12.85 14.00
N ALA A 94 16.65 13.57 13.03
CA ALA A 94 15.88 14.78 13.29
C ALA A 94 14.60 14.48 14.10
N ARG A 95 13.91 13.40 13.78
CA ARG A 95 12.71 12.95 14.51
C ARG A 95 13.03 12.49 15.93
N MET A 96 14.21 11.93 16.16
CA MET A 96 14.67 11.57 17.51
C MET A 96 14.61 12.75 18.47
N THR A 97 15.11 13.91 18.01
CA THR A 97 15.12 15.15 18.81
C THR A 97 13.72 15.77 18.90
N GLU A 98 13.01 15.85 17.77
CA GLU A 98 11.69 16.47 17.68
C GLU A 98 10.66 15.81 18.63
N TYR A 99 10.65 14.49 18.68
CA TYR A 99 9.71 13.69 19.47
C TYR A 99 10.30 13.19 20.80
N ASN A 100 11.54 13.55 21.15
CA ASN A 100 12.23 13.06 22.34
C ASN A 100 12.16 11.53 22.46
N LEU A 101 12.53 10.84 21.40
CA LEU A 101 12.42 9.37 21.33
C LEU A 101 13.50 8.68 22.15
N LYS A 102 13.13 7.56 22.78
CA LYS A 102 14.05 6.65 23.49
C LYS A 102 15.01 5.95 22.53
N GLU A 103 14.51 5.64 21.33
CA GLU A 103 15.21 4.85 20.31
C GLU A 103 14.76 5.25 18.92
N MET A 104 15.60 5.02 17.92
CA MET A 104 15.23 5.17 16.50
C MET A 104 14.41 3.94 16.05
N TRP A 105 13.12 3.98 16.33
CA TRP A 105 12.20 2.86 16.07
C TRP A 105 12.21 2.45 14.59
N LYS A 106 12.06 1.14 14.35
CA LYS A 106 11.94 0.57 13.00
C LYS A 106 10.67 1.05 12.31
N SER A 107 10.62 0.89 11.00
CA SER A 107 9.39 1.13 10.24
C SER A 107 8.27 0.19 10.68
N PRO A 108 7.10 0.70 11.09
CA PRO A 108 5.94 -0.15 11.38
C PRO A 108 5.54 -1.02 10.20
N ASN A 109 5.63 -0.50 8.97
CA ASN A 109 5.36 -1.26 7.76
C ASN A 109 6.27 -2.49 7.64
N GLY A 110 7.56 -2.34 7.94
CA GLY A 110 8.51 -3.44 7.94
C GLY A 110 8.15 -4.53 8.96
N THR A 111 7.77 -4.14 10.17
CA THR A 111 7.34 -5.06 11.23
C THR A 111 6.07 -5.80 10.86
N ILE A 112 5.04 -5.10 10.38
CA ILE A 112 3.76 -5.69 9.96
C ILE A 112 3.98 -6.65 8.79
N ARG A 113 4.74 -6.24 7.76
CA ARG A 113 5.06 -7.08 6.60
C ARG A 113 5.79 -8.37 6.98
N ALA A 114 6.70 -8.29 7.95
CA ALA A 114 7.42 -9.45 8.46
C ALA A 114 6.51 -10.44 9.22
N ILE A 115 5.55 -9.93 10.00
CA ILE A 115 4.61 -10.76 10.76
C ILE A 115 3.57 -11.41 9.82
N LEU A 116 3.04 -10.66 8.85
CA LEU A 116 2.06 -11.17 7.88
C LEU A 116 2.71 -12.04 6.80
N ASP A 117 4.00 -11.89 6.55
CA ASP A 117 4.72 -12.53 5.42
C ASP A 117 3.99 -12.31 4.09
N GLY A 118 3.55 -11.07 3.85
CA GLY A 118 2.65 -10.75 2.76
C GLY A 118 3.33 -10.19 1.51
N THR A 119 2.54 -10.13 0.45
CA THR A 119 2.85 -9.43 -0.80
C THR A 119 2.12 -8.10 -0.84
N VAL A 120 2.80 -7.03 -1.23
CA VAL A 120 2.20 -5.70 -1.41
C VAL A 120 1.73 -5.55 -2.85
N PHE A 121 0.44 -5.30 -3.02
CA PHE A 121 -0.16 -4.95 -4.32
C PHE A 121 -0.49 -3.47 -4.35
N ARG A 122 0.06 -2.74 -5.31
CA ARG A 122 -0.16 -1.31 -5.50
C ARG A 122 -0.78 -1.05 -6.86
N ALA A 123 -1.95 -0.45 -6.88
CA ALA A 123 -2.72 -0.17 -8.09
C ALA A 123 -3.11 1.31 -8.18
N PRO A 124 -2.99 1.95 -9.35
CA PRO A 124 -3.42 3.33 -9.54
C PRO A 124 -4.95 3.43 -9.52
N ILE A 125 -5.44 4.52 -8.94
CA ILE A 125 -6.84 4.93 -9.04
C ILE A 125 -6.99 5.75 -10.31
N ILE A 126 -7.74 5.25 -11.28
CA ILE A 126 -7.94 5.90 -12.58
C ILE A 126 -9.18 6.78 -12.53
N VAL A 127 -9.03 8.03 -12.92
CA VAL A 127 -10.08 9.04 -12.94
C VAL A 127 -10.03 9.79 -14.26
N LYS A 128 -11.18 10.00 -14.90
CA LYS A 128 -11.27 10.81 -16.10
C LYS A 128 -10.85 12.25 -15.80
N GLY A 129 -10.07 12.82 -16.70
CA GLY A 129 -9.52 14.15 -16.53
C GLY A 129 -8.16 14.18 -15.82
N ILE A 130 -7.68 13.04 -15.31
CA ILE A 130 -6.31 12.86 -14.84
C ILE A 130 -5.62 11.90 -15.81
N GLU A 131 -4.96 12.48 -16.82
CA GLU A 131 -4.37 11.69 -17.88
C GLU A 131 -2.99 11.14 -17.47
N PRO A 132 -2.67 9.87 -17.79
CA PRO A 132 -1.34 9.33 -17.57
C PRO A 132 -0.27 10.09 -18.37
N LEU A 133 0.92 10.23 -17.77
CA LEU A 133 2.08 10.80 -18.46
C LEU A 133 2.53 9.94 -19.66
N VAL A 134 2.30 8.63 -19.57
CA VAL A 134 2.53 7.69 -20.67
C VAL A 134 1.22 7.54 -21.45
N LYS A 135 1.16 8.08 -22.64
CA LYS A 135 -0.06 8.19 -23.45
C LYS A 135 -0.74 6.86 -23.77
N ASN A 136 0.02 5.77 -23.83
CA ASN A 136 -0.52 4.44 -24.15
C ASN A 136 -1.18 3.74 -22.95
N TRP A 137 -0.97 4.21 -21.73
CA TRP A 137 -1.53 3.56 -20.55
C TRP A 137 -3.01 3.86 -20.40
N HIS A 138 -3.84 2.98 -20.90
CA HIS A 138 -5.31 3.09 -20.85
C HIS A 138 -5.95 2.24 -19.75
N LYS A 139 -5.16 1.31 -19.19
CA LYS A 139 -5.59 0.38 -18.14
C LYS A 139 -4.62 0.42 -16.96
N PRO A 140 -5.06 0.09 -15.75
CA PRO A 140 -4.18 0.11 -14.58
C PRO A 140 -3.03 -0.89 -14.73
N ILE A 141 -1.87 -0.49 -14.21
CA ILE A 141 -0.71 -1.37 -14.03
C ILE A 141 -0.57 -1.58 -12.53
N THR A 142 -0.78 -2.81 -12.09
CA THR A 142 -0.64 -3.17 -10.68
C THR A 142 0.75 -3.71 -10.42
N ILE A 143 1.47 -3.13 -9.46
CA ILE A 143 2.76 -3.65 -9.01
C ILE A 143 2.52 -4.62 -7.86
N ALA A 144 3.02 -5.85 -8.01
CA ALA A 144 3.11 -6.82 -6.92
C ALA A 144 4.54 -6.82 -6.38
N ARG A 145 4.74 -6.33 -5.16
CA ARG A 145 6.04 -6.21 -4.51
C ARG A 145 6.22 -7.32 -3.49
N HIS A 146 7.31 -8.08 -3.60
CA HIS A 146 7.75 -8.98 -2.55
C HIS A 146 8.11 -8.18 -1.30
N ALA A 147 7.52 -8.52 -0.15
CA ALA A 147 7.67 -7.71 1.06
C ALA A 147 8.81 -8.18 1.98
N TYR A 148 9.68 -9.05 1.50
CA TYR A 148 10.78 -9.65 2.28
C TYR A 148 12.13 -9.55 1.56
N GLY A 149 13.20 -9.54 2.34
CA GLY A 149 14.56 -9.72 1.84
C GLY A 149 15.15 -8.52 1.10
N ASP A 150 16.12 -8.80 0.25
CA ASP A 150 16.89 -7.84 -0.51
C ASP A 150 17.55 -6.77 0.38
N VAL A 151 17.69 -5.54 -0.10
CA VAL A 151 18.30 -4.43 0.64
C VAL A 151 17.55 -4.04 1.93
N TYR A 152 16.30 -4.47 2.10
CA TYR A 152 15.51 -4.18 3.29
C TYR A 152 15.84 -5.09 4.50
N LYS A 153 16.60 -6.15 4.26
CA LYS A 153 17.17 -7.03 5.29
C LYS A 153 18.65 -7.22 5.10
N ASN A 154 19.37 -6.14 4.82
CA ASN A 154 20.79 -6.16 4.59
C ASN A 154 21.60 -6.15 5.91
N VAL A 155 22.87 -6.53 5.75
CA VAL A 155 23.94 -6.30 6.72
C VAL A 155 25.08 -5.60 5.99
N GLU A 156 25.59 -4.53 6.56
CA GLU A 156 26.61 -3.69 5.92
C GLU A 156 27.86 -3.58 6.79
N ILE A 157 29.02 -3.55 6.12
CA ILE A 157 30.32 -3.33 6.75
C ILE A 157 31.03 -2.21 6.00
N LYS A 158 31.47 -1.18 6.72
CA LYS A 158 32.39 -0.19 6.19
C LYS A 158 33.81 -0.74 6.31
N VAL A 159 34.46 -1.04 5.17
CA VAL A 159 35.80 -1.58 5.12
C VAL A 159 36.81 -0.46 5.35
N PRO A 160 37.69 -0.54 6.39
CA PRO A 160 38.59 0.56 6.75
C PRO A 160 39.81 0.67 5.89
N GLY A 161 40.17 -0.36 5.15
CA GLY A 161 41.42 -0.40 4.36
C GLY A 161 41.63 -1.72 3.62
N ALA A 162 42.88 -2.04 3.31
CA ALA A 162 43.25 -3.26 2.62
C ALA A 162 42.86 -4.51 3.42
N GLY A 163 42.33 -5.52 2.72
CA GLY A 163 41.91 -6.78 3.33
C GLY A 163 41.04 -7.63 2.40
N LYS A 164 40.70 -8.82 2.82
CA LYS A 164 39.92 -9.79 2.08
C LYS A 164 38.50 -9.86 2.64
N ALA A 165 37.51 -9.73 1.78
CA ALA A 165 36.11 -9.94 2.13
C ALA A 165 35.62 -11.29 1.60
N GLU A 166 34.87 -12.03 2.44
CA GLU A 166 34.40 -13.37 2.12
C GLU A 166 32.93 -13.51 2.52
N LEU A 167 32.17 -14.23 1.71
CA LEU A 167 30.83 -14.73 2.04
C LEU A 167 30.97 -16.15 2.57
N VAL A 168 30.49 -16.39 3.78
CA VAL A 168 30.60 -17.69 4.46
C VAL A 168 29.24 -18.16 4.92
N PHE A 169 28.91 -19.39 4.56
CA PHE A 169 27.78 -20.11 5.11
C PHE A 169 28.29 -21.33 5.88
N THR A 170 27.87 -21.47 7.14
CA THR A 170 28.17 -22.64 7.97
C THR A 170 26.89 -23.42 8.20
N GLY A 171 26.83 -24.64 7.67
CA GLY A 171 25.69 -25.54 7.84
C GLY A 171 25.52 -26.00 9.28
N ALA A 172 24.33 -26.44 9.65
CA ALA A 172 24.04 -27.01 10.97
C ALA A 172 24.83 -28.31 11.24
N ASP A 173 25.26 -29.00 10.20
CA ASP A 173 26.16 -30.17 10.22
C ASP A 173 27.63 -29.82 10.33
N GLY A 174 27.96 -28.49 10.29
CA GLY A 174 29.33 -27.98 10.31
C GLY A 174 30.00 -27.85 8.96
N GLU A 175 29.34 -28.20 7.86
CA GLU A 175 29.84 -27.93 6.51
C GLU A 175 29.97 -26.43 6.25
N VAL A 176 31.06 -26.01 5.61
CA VAL A 176 31.36 -24.59 5.34
C VAL A 176 31.46 -24.36 3.85
N ILE A 177 30.60 -23.47 3.34
CA ILE A 177 30.69 -22.93 1.97
C ILE A 177 31.27 -21.53 2.07
N LYS A 178 32.31 -21.25 1.26
CA LYS A 178 33.03 -19.99 1.36
C LYS A 178 33.39 -19.47 -0.05
N GLU A 179 33.06 -18.21 -0.27
CA GLU A 179 33.34 -17.50 -1.52
C GLU A 179 34.01 -16.15 -1.25
N THR A 180 35.02 -15.82 -2.01
CA THR A 180 35.68 -14.51 -1.94
C THR A 180 34.79 -13.46 -2.63
N ILE A 181 34.37 -12.43 -1.90
CA ILE A 181 33.66 -11.28 -2.48
C ILE A 181 34.67 -10.38 -3.21
N HIS A 182 35.72 -9.93 -2.51
CA HIS A 182 36.68 -9.00 -3.04
C HIS A 182 37.95 -8.92 -2.19
N GLU A 183 39.09 -8.61 -2.84
CA GLU A 183 40.34 -8.25 -2.15
C GLU A 183 40.52 -6.72 -2.22
N PHE A 184 40.20 -6.05 -1.12
CA PHE A 184 40.35 -4.60 -1.01
C PHE A 184 41.79 -4.17 -0.93
N LYS A 185 42.16 -3.14 -1.69
CA LYS A 185 43.44 -2.43 -1.58
C LYS A 185 43.31 -1.07 -0.92
N THR A 186 42.07 -0.56 -0.85
CA THR A 186 41.70 0.74 -0.30
C THR A 186 40.44 0.58 0.53
N PRO A 187 40.03 1.58 1.34
CA PRO A 187 38.72 1.56 2.01
C PRO A 187 37.55 1.35 1.04
N GLY A 188 36.49 0.72 1.53
CA GLY A 188 35.32 0.44 0.72
C GLY A 188 34.09 0.08 1.59
N ILE A 189 33.13 -0.60 0.99
CA ILE A 189 31.90 -1.02 1.64
C ILE A 189 31.51 -2.42 1.16
N ILE A 190 30.89 -3.20 2.04
CA ILE A 190 30.32 -4.51 1.75
C ILE A 190 28.88 -4.52 2.21
N GLN A 191 28.01 -5.12 1.41
CA GLN A 191 26.63 -5.37 1.76
C GLN A 191 26.29 -6.84 1.54
N GLY A 192 25.69 -7.48 2.54
CA GLY A 192 25.11 -8.81 2.45
C GLY A 192 23.59 -8.75 2.42
N ILE A 193 22.99 -9.45 1.48
CA ILE A 193 21.53 -9.62 1.37
C ILE A 193 21.18 -11.10 1.32
N HIS A 194 19.93 -11.42 1.66
CA HIS A 194 19.44 -12.80 1.60
C HIS A 194 17.96 -12.86 1.23
N ASN A 195 17.51 -14.03 0.84
CA ASN A 195 16.10 -14.37 0.72
C ASN A 195 15.87 -15.81 1.18
N VAL A 196 14.61 -16.20 1.30
CA VAL A 196 14.21 -17.53 1.77
C VAL A 196 13.21 -18.11 0.79
N ASP A 197 13.46 -19.34 0.33
CA ASP A 197 12.62 -20.02 -0.68
C ASP A 197 11.14 -20.03 -0.29
N LYS A 198 10.82 -20.33 0.97
CA LYS A 198 9.44 -20.31 1.48
C LYS A 198 8.76 -18.94 1.31
N SER A 199 9.49 -17.84 1.49
CA SER A 199 8.95 -16.49 1.28
C SER A 199 8.76 -16.20 -0.21
N ILE A 200 9.66 -16.66 -1.07
CA ILE A 200 9.53 -16.54 -2.53
C ILE A 200 8.32 -17.35 -3.03
N GLU A 201 8.13 -18.56 -2.53
CA GLU A 201 6.96 -19.39 -2.84
C GLU A 201 5.64 -18.73 -2.44
N SER A 202 5.59 -18.15 -1.22
CA SER A 202 4.43 -17.39 -0.75
C SER A 202 4.14 -16.19 -1.67
N PHE A 203 5.17 -15.46 -2.06
CA PHE A 203 5.08 -14.35 -2.99
C PHE A 203 4.55 -14.80 -4.36
N ALA A 204 5.09 -15.88 -4.92
CA ALA A 204 4.63 -16.43 -6.19
C ALA A 204 3.15 -16.80 -6.14
N ARG A 205 2.73 -17.59 -5.13
CA ARG A 205 1.33 -17.99 -4.99
C ARG A 205 0.39 -16.80 -4.79
N SER A 206 0.79 -15.79 -4.01
CA SER A 206 0.02 -14.56 -3.85
C SER A 206 -0.17 -13.84 -5.18
N CYS A 207 0.88 -13.74 -6.01
CA CYS A 207 0.80 -13.11 -7.32
C CYS A 207 -0.12 -13.89 -8.27
N PHE A 208 0.02 -15.21 -8.34
CA PHE A 208 -0.82 -16.05 -9.21
C PHE A 208 -2.29 -16.01 -8.78
N ASN A 209 -2.58 -16.09 -7.48
CA ASN A 209 -3.95 -16.01 -6.97
C ASN A 209 -4.58 -14.64 -7.24
N TYR A 210 -3.83 -13.56 -7.07
CA TYR A 210 -4.31 -12.21 -7.35
C TYR A 210 -4.59 -12.01 -8.85
N ALA A 211 -3.74 -12.54 -9.72
CA ALA A 211 -3.95 -12.52 -11.17
C ALA A 211 -5.24 -13.25 -11.57
N LEU A 212 -5.51 -14.41 -11.00
CA LEU A 212 -6.74 -15.15 -11.21
C LEU A 212 -7.98 -14.40 -10.70
N ASP A 213 -7.89 -13.78 -9.52
CA ASP A 213 -8.98 -12.99 -8.94
C ASP A 213 -9.33 -11.77 -9.82
N LYS A 214 -8.32 -11.07 -10.31
CA LYS A 214 -8.48 -9.88 -11.18
C LYS A 214 -8.70 -10.23 -12.65
N LYS A 215 -8.43 -11.46 -13.06
CA LYS A 215 -8.43 -11.90 -14.46
C LYS A 215 -7.50 -11.05 -15.32
N GLU A 216 -6.30 -10.82 -14.81
CA GLU A 216 -5.25 -10.05 -15.46
C GLU A 216 -3.99 -10.90 -15.64
N ASP A 217 -3.23 -10.63 -16.71
CA ASP A 217 -1.95 -11.27 -16.96
C ASP A 217 -0.97 -10.97 -15.82
N LEU A 218 -0.04 -11.87 -15.58
CA LEU A 218 1.03 -11.70 -14.60
C LEU A 218 2.38 -11.66 -15.31
N TRP A 219 3.08 -10.53 -15.16
CA TRP A 219 4.46 -10.34 -15.58
C TRP A 219 5.36 -10.47 -14.38
N PHE A 220 6.44 -11.21 -14.51
CA PHE A 220 7.48 -11.29 -13.50
C PHE A 220 8.84 -10.99 -14.11
N ALA A 221 9.67 -10.24 -13.38
CA ALA A 221 10.97 -9.82 -13.88
C ALA A 221 12.04 -9.83 -12.79
N THR A 222 13.21 -10.31 -13.15
CA THR A 222 14.44 -10.25 -12.35
C THR A 222 15.65 -9.98 -13.27
N LYS A 223 16.87 -9.99 -12.74
CA LYS A 223 18.09 -9.88 -13.54
C LYS A 223 18.92 -11.17 -13.45
N ASP A 224 18.29 -12.30 -13.76
CA ASP A 224 18.88 -13.64 -13.59
C ASP A 224 20.12 -13.90 -14.47
N THR A 225 20.31 -13.17 -15.54
CA THR A 225 21.51 -13.23 -16.38
C THR A 225 22.76 -12.67 -15.68
N ILE A 226 22.59 -11.79 -14.70
CA ILE A 226 23.65 -11.19 -13.88
C ILE A 226 23.70 -11.83 -12.51
N SER A 227 22.59 -11.84 -11.79
CA SER A 227 22.41 -12.51 -10.49
C SER A 227 22.00 -13.96 -10.70
N LYS A 228 22.98 -14.81 -11.06
CA LYS A 228 22.75 -16.16 -11.58
C LYS A 228 22.29 -17.18 -10.54
N LYS A 229 22.40 -16.87 -9.27
CA LYS A 229 21.89 -17.70 -8.16
C LYS A 229 20.69 -17.02 -7.49
N TYR A 230 20.86 -15.81 -7.03
CA TYR A 230 19.83 -15.10 -6.27
C TYR A 230 18.58 -14.82 -7.11
N ASP A 231 18.70 -14.09 -8.21
CA ASP A 231 17.58 -13.74 -9.08
C ASP A 231 17.06 -14.96 -9.86
N HIS A 232 17.95 -15.87 -10.24
CA HIS A 232 17.59 -17.09 -10.93
C HIS A 232 16.72 -18.01 -10.06
N ASN A 233 16.99 -18.07 -8.75
CA ASN A 233 16.17 -18.83 -7.80
C ASN A 233 14.72 -18.32 -7.76
N PHE A 234 14.51 -17.01 -7.81
CA PHE A 234 13.16 -16.43 -7.94
C PHE A 234 12.45 -16.91 -9.22
N LYS A 235 13.15 -16.86 -10.34
CA LYS A 235 12.62 -17.30 -11.63
C LYS A 235 12.21 -18.78 -11.60
N ASP A 236 13.08 -19.63 -11.08
CA ASP A 236 12.85 -21.08 -11.03
C ASP A 236 11.66 -21.42 -10.12
N ILE A 237 11.58 -20.82 -8.93
CA ILE A 237 10.47 -21.04 -8.00
C ILE A 237 9.13 -20.59 -8.61
N PHE A 238 9.10 -19.42 -9.25
CA PHE A 238 7.89 -18.95 -9.94
C PHE A 238 7.47 -19.90 -11.05
N GLN A 239 8.42 -20.36 -11.88
CA GLN A 239 8.14 -21.25 -12.98
C GLN A 239 7.64 -22.61 -12.50
N GLU A 240 8.30 -23.20 -11.50
CA GLU A 240 7.90 -24.49 -10.93
C GLU A 240 6.47 -24.45 -10.34
N ILE A 241 6.16 -23.39 -9.59
CA ILE A 241 4.82 -23.21 -9.01
C ILE A 241 3.78 -23.00 -10.12
N TYR A 242 4.11 -22.19 -11.14
CA TYR A 242 3.21 -21.99 -12.28
C TYR A 242 2.90 -23.30 -12.98
N ASP A 243 3.91 -24.06 -13.37
CA ASP A 243 3.76 -25.29 -14.11
C ASP A 243 2.95 -26.35 -13.33
N ASN A 244 3.18 -26.45 -12.02
CA ASN A 244 2.57 -27.48 -11.19
C ASN A 244 1.19 -27.11 -10.63
N GLU A 245 0.93 -25.81 -10.39
CA GLU A 245 -0.25 -25.39 -9.61
C GLU A 245 -1.20 -24.46 -10.38
N TYR A 246 -0.71 -23.68 -11.37
CA TYR A 246 -1.47 -22.58 -11.95
C TYR A 246 -1.65 -22.60 -13.46
N GLU A 247 -0.86 -23.32 -14.23
CA GLU A 247 -0.90 -23.30 -15.70
C GLU A 247 -2.31 -23.56 -16.24
N GLU A 248 -2.95 -24.63 -15.78
CA GLU A 248 -4.32 -25.00 -16.22
C GLU A 248 -5.36 -23.97 -15.77
N LYS A 249 -5.20 -23.37 -14.58
CA LYS A 249 -6.10 -22.33 -14.07
C LYS A 249 -5.99 -21.05 -14.89
N PHE A 250 -4.77 -20.66 -15.29
CA PHE A 250 -4.51 -19.50 -16.13
C PHE A 250 -5.09 -19.69 -17.52
N LYS A 251 -4.89 -20.85 -18.13
CA LYS A 251 -5.51 -21.21 -19.42
C LYS A 251 -7.04 -21.13 -19.36
N ALA A 252 -7.64 -21.71 -18.32
CA ALA A 252 -9.10 -21.66 -18.12
C ALA A 252 -9.63 -20.23 -17.91
N ALA A 253 -8.85 -19.34 -17.27
CA ALA A 253 -9.19 -17.94 -17.06
C ALA A 253 -8.90 -17.05 -18.27
N GLY A 254 -8.17 -17.55 -19.28
CA GLY A 254 -7.77 -16.80 -20.46
C GLY A 254 -6.73 -15.70 -20.16
N ILE A 255 -5.87 -15.93 -19.18
CA ILE A 255 -4.76 -15.05 -18.80
C ILE A 255 -3.42 -15.74 -18.93
N GLU A 256 -2.34 -14.97 -19.01
CA GLU A 256 -0.99 -15.47 -19.24
C GLU A 256 -0.04 -15.12 -18.10
N TYR A 257 0.94 -16.00 -17.88
CA TYR A 257 2.14 -15.72 -17.07
C TYR A 257 3.33 -15.51 -18.00
N PHE A 258 4.08 -14.45 -17.76
CA PHE A 258 5.22 -14.07 -18.59
C PHE A 258 6.41 -13.64 -17.72
N TYR A 259 7.57 -14.26 -17.97
CA TYR A 259 8.82 -13.87 -17.33
C TYR A 259 9.77 -13.19 -18.32
N THR A 260 10.44 -12.12 -17.90
CA THR A 260 11.49 -11.47 -18.68
C THR A 260 12.53 -10.81 -17.77
N LEU A 261 13.64 -10.31 -18.35
CA LEU A 261 14.60 -9.51 -17.61
C LEU A 261 14.01 -8.16 -17.22
N ILE A 262 14.40 -7.64 -16.04
CA ILE A 262 13.83 -6.41 -15.50
C ILE A 262 13.97 -5.20 -16.42
N ASP A 263 15.10 -5.05 -17.11
CA ASP A 263 15.33 -3.99 -18.08
C ASP A 263 14.44 -4.12 -19.34
N ASP A 264 14.21 -5.34 -19.82
CA ASP A 264 13.24 -5.60 -20.90
C ASP A 264 11.80 -5.34 -20.41
N ALA A 265 11.48 -5.73 -19.18
CA ALA A 265 10.17 -5.44 -18.59
C ALA A 265 9.90 -3.94 -18.55
N VAL A 266 10.85 -3.11 -18.10
CA VAL A 266 10.72 -1.64 -18.10
C VAL A 266 10.39 -1.11 -19.49
N ALA A 267 11.11 -1.58 -20.53
CA ALA A 267 10.85 -1.16 -21.90
C ALA A 267 9.46 -1.59 -22.40
N ARG A 268 9.02 -2.81 -22.04
CA ARG A 268 7.69 -3.33 -22.41
C ARG A 268 6.57 -2.58 -21.72
N VAL A 269 6.72 -2.31 -20.42
CA VAL A 269 5.77 -1.53 -19.62
C VAL A 269 5.52 -0.17 -20.23
N MET A 270 6.57 0.56 -20.62
CA MET A 270 6.46 1.88 -21.25
C MET A 270 5.73 1.87 -22.59
N LYS A 271 5.77 0.75 -23.31
CA LYS A 271 5.11 0.58 -24.62
C LYS A 271 3.72 -0.06 -24.53
N SER A 272 3.35 -0.59 -23.35
CA SER A 272 2.11 -1.33 -23.14
C SER A 272 0.89 -0.41 -23.04
N GLU A 273 -0.30 -1.01 -23.09
CA GLU A 273 -1.55 -0.34 -22.77
C GLU A 273 -1.94 -0.42 -21.30
N GLY A 274 -1.18 -1.17 -20.49
CA GLY A 274 -1.54 -1.54 -19.14
C GLY A 274 -2.48 -2.76 -19.07
N GLY A 275 -3.11 -2.98 -17.93
CA GLY A 275 -4.07 -4.08 -17.72
C GLY A 275 -3.41 -5.40 -17.32
N TYR A 276 -2.34 -5.34 -16.57
CA TYR A 276 -1.64 -6.50 -16.05
C TYR A 276 -1.05 -6.22 -14.66
N ILE A 277 -0.63 -7.30 -14.00
CA ILE A 277 0.11 -7.26 -12.74
C ILE A 277 1.58 -7.47 -13.06
N TRP A 278 2.42 -6.57 -12.55
CA TRP A 278 3.87 -6.67 -12.67
C TRP A 278 4.49 -7.03 -11.32
N ALA A 279 4.92 -8.28 -11.19
CA ALA A 279 5.58 -8.78 -9.99
C ALA A 279 7.06 -8.42 -10.00
N CYS A 280 7.54 -7.90 -8.88
CA CYS A 280 8.90 -7.43 -8.68
C CYS A 280 9.44 -7.89 -7.33
N LYS A 281 10.76 -8.10 -7.26
CA LYS A 281 11.45 -8.24 -5.97
C LYS A 281 11.25 -6.99 -5.11
N ASN A 282 11.63 -7.06 -3.85
CA ASN A 282 11.32 -6.02 -2.86
C ASN A 282 11.76 -4.62 -3.31
N TYR A 283 13.04 -4.41 -3.62
CA TYR A 283 13.55 -3.10 -4.03
C TYR A 283 13.02 -2.67 -5.41
N ASP A 284 13.02 -3.58 -6.38
CA ASP A 284 12.49 -3.31 -7.72
C ASP A 284 11.02 -2.86 -7.64
N GLY A 285 10.23 -3.54 -6.81
CA GLY A 285 8.81 -3.21 -6.60
C GLY A 285 8.59 -1.87 -5.89
N ASP A 286 9.46 -1.51 -4.95
CA ASP A 286 9.41 -0.20 -4.29
C ASP A 286 9.59 0.93 -5.30
N VAL A 287 10.65 0.86 -6.10
CA VAL A 287 10.97 1.88 -7.10
C VAL A 287 9.94 1.92 -8.23
N MET A 288 9.57 0.76 -8.77
CA MET A 288 8.64 0.69 -9.90
C MET A 288 7.22 1.10 -9.53
N SER A 289 6.77 0.83 -8.29
CA SER A 289 5.44 1.29 -7.86
C SER A 289 5.35 2.81 -7.78
N ASP A 290 6.39 3.49 -7.33
CA ASP A 290 6.43 4.95 -7.30
C ASP A 290 6.49 5.55 -8.70
N MET A 291 7.26 4.93 -9.61
CA MET A 291 7.30 5.34 -11.02
C MET A 291 5.93 5.23 -11.67
N VAL A 292 5.25 4.10 -11.51
CA VAL A 292 3.92 3.87 -12.08
C VAL A 292 2.89 4.83 -11.48
N ALA A 293 2.90 5.02 -10.15
CA ALA A 293 2.02 5.96 -9.47
C ALA A 293 2.18 7.39 -9.99
N THR A 294 3.43 7.84 -10.11
CA THR A 294 3.74 9.19 -10.64
C THR A 294 3.26 9.34 -12.07
N ALA A 295 3.45 8.32 -12.89
CA ALA A 295 3.01 8.34 -14.29
C ALA A 295 1.49 8.32 -14.46
N PHE A 296 0.74 7.73 -13.52
CA PHE A 296 -0.72 7.81 -13.47
C PHE A 296 -1.27 9.07 -12.79
N GLY A 297 -0.40 9.95 -12.30
CA GLY A 297 -0.76 11.27 -11.78
C GLY A 297 -0.18 11.61 -10.43
N SER A 298 -0.30 10.77 -9.40
CA SER A 298 0.15 11.06 -8.03
C SER A 298 0.21 9.80 -7.18
N LEU A 299 1.17 9.75 -6.24
CA LEU A 299 1.19 8.75 -5.16
C LEU A 299 -0.10 8.75 -4.33
N ALA A 300 -0.75 9.92 -4.19
CA ALA A 300 -2.03 10.04 -3.50
C ALA A 300 -3.21 9.37 -4.26
N MET A 301 -2.97 8.91 -5.49
CA MET A 301 -3.91 8.16 -6.32
C MET A 301 -3.49 6.68 -6.46
N MET A 302 -2.70 6.17 -5.53
CA MET A 302 -2.23 4.78 -5.52
C MET A 302 -2.79 4.05 -4.29
N THR A 303 -3.51 2.96 -4.52
CA THR A 303 -3.90 2.03 -3.46
C THR A 303 -2.75 1.10 -3.10
N SER A 304 -2.73 0.62 -1.87
CA SER A 304 -1.77 -0.38 -1.40
C SER A 304 -2.48 -1.39 -0.51
N VAL A 305 -2.28 -2.66 -0.79
CA VAL A 305 -2.79 -3.75 0.04
C VAL A 305 -1.71 -4.79 0.25
N LEU A 306 -1.50 -5.15 1.52
CA LEU A 306 -0.64 -6.27 1.92
C LEU A 306 -1.52 -7.50 2.08
N VAL A 307 -1.18 -8.57 1.38
CA VAL A 307 -1.91 -9.85 1.42
C VAL A 307 -0.98 -10.96 1.92
N SER A 308 -1.34 -11.61 3.02
CA SER A 308 -0.57 -12.72 3.56
C SER A 308 -0.85 -14.02 2.80
N PRO A 309 0.04 -15.05 2.92
CA PRO A 309 -0.21 -16.36 2.32
C PRO A 309 -1.48 -17.05 2.84
N SER A 310 -1.93 -16.70 4.04
CA SER A 310 -3.15 -17.22 4.68
C SER A 310 -4.41 -16.43 4.34
N GLY A 311 -4.32 -15.40 3.50
CA GLY A 311 -5.46 -14.58 3.10
C GLY A 311 -5.84 -13.51 4.13
N VAL A 312 -4.89 -12.98 4.87
CA VAL A 312 -5.04 -11.80 5.74
C VAL A 312 -4.68 -10.56 4.96
N TYR A 313 -5.47 -9.51 5.09
CA TYR A 313 -5.36 -8.27 4.32
C TYR A 313 -5.05 -7.07 5.22
N GLU A 314 -4.17 -6.18 4.78
CA GLU A 314 -3.96 -4.87 5.38
C GLU A 314 -3.96 -3.82 4.28
N TYR A 315 -4.91 -2.89 4.36
CA TYR A 315 -5.10 -1.81 3.39
C TYR A 315 -4.48 -0.52 3.91
N GLU A 316 -3.70 0.15 3.07
CA GLU A 316 -3.05 1.42 3.39
C GLU A 316 -2.99 2.35 2.17
N ALA A 317 -2.66 3.62 2.39
CA ALA A 317 -2.23 4.51 1.32
C ALA A 317 -0.73 4.30 1.05
N ALA A 318 -0.31 4.36 -0.20
CA ALA A 318 1.09 4.16 -0.57
C ALA A 318 2.01 5.34 -0.19
N HIS A 319 1.44 6.51 0.11
CA HIS A 319 2.19 7.72 0.48
C HIS A 319 2.50 7.82 1.97
N GLY A 320 3.36 8.78 2.35
CA GLY A 320 3.73 9.05 3.75
C GLY A 320 2.75 9.97 4.49
N THR A 321 3.18 10.51 5.62
CA THR A 321 2.37 11.27 6.58
C THR A 321 2.05 12.71 6.17
N VAL A 322 2.60 13.20 5.06
CA VAL A 322 2.43 14.57 4.53
C VAL A 322 2.86 15.65 5.55
N GLN A 323 4.10 15.53 6.02
CA GLN A 323 4.71 16.38 7.03
C GLN A 323 4.60 17.89 6.75
N ARG A 324 4.84 18.31 5.50
CA ARG A 324 4.79 19.72 5.11
C ARG A 324 3.41 20.36 5.34
N HIS A 325 2.34 19.64 5.02
CA HIS A 325 0.98 20.11 5.26
C HIS A 325 0.62 20.08 6.74
N TYR A 326 1.15 19.12 7.49
CA TYR A 326 0.95 19.05 8.94
C TYR A 326 1.49 20.30 9.65
N TYR A 327 2.71 20.72 9.33
CA TYR A 327 3.28 21.92 9.93
C TYR A 327 2.54 23.21 9.55
N LYS A 328 1.98 23.29 8.34
CA LYS A 328 1.08 24.39 7.97
C LYS A 328 -0.21 24.35 8.77
N HIS A 329 -0.81 23.18 8.90
CA HIS A 329 -2.02 22.99 9.69
C HIS A 329 -1.84 23.40 11.15
N LEU A 330 -0.71 23.06 11.77
CA LEU A 330 -0.37 23.48 13.15
C LEU A 330 -0.28 25.00 13.31
N LYS A 331 0.04 25.73 12.25
CA LYS A 331 0.06 27.18 12.21
C LYS A 331 -1.31 27.81 11.90
N GLY A 332 -2.34 27.01 11.74
CA GLY A 332 -3.67 27.45 11.35
C GLY A 332 -3.80 27.80 9.86
N GLU A 333 -2.82 27.44 9.04
CA GLU A 333 -2.87 27.64 7.60
C GLU A 333 -3.74 26.57 6.93
N GLU A 334 -4.52 26.99 5.94
CA GLU A 334 -5.31 26.07 5.12
C GLU A 334 -4.41 25.23 4.21
N THR A 335 -4.70 23.94 4.09
CA THR A 335 -4.00 23.02 3.20
C THR A 335 -4.96 22.30 2.25
N SER A 336 -4.47 21.94 1.09
CA SER A 336 -5.19 21.10 0.13
C SER A 336 -4.46 19.77 -0.01
N THR A 337 -4.70 18.88 0.95
CA THR A 337 -4.11 17.54 1.00
C THR A 337 -5.05 16.55 0.34
N ASN A 338 -4.54 15.78 -0.61
CA ASN A 338 -5.29 14.73 -1.28
C ASN A 338 -5.44 13.51 -0.35
N SER A 339 -6.68 13.17 -0.04
CA SER A 339 -7.04 12.04 0.84
C SER A 339 -7.59 10.81 0.10
N VAL A 340 -7.55 10.82 -1.24
CA VAL A 340 -8.17 9.76 -2.07
C VAL A 340 -7.63 8.37 -1.72
N ALA A 341 -6.32 8.19 -1.67
CA ALA A 341 -5.73 6.89 -1.36
C ALA A 341 -6.12 6.40 0.04
N THR A 342 -6.22 7.29 1.02
CA THR A 342 -6.67 6.94 2.38
C THR A 342 -8.15 6.55 2.40
N ILE A 343 -9.01 7.25 1.67
CA ILE A 343 -10.43 6.88 1.51
C ILE A 343 -10.54 5.50 0.87
N PHE A 344 -9.75 5.21 -0.16
CA PHE A 344 -9.73 3.90 -0.83
C PHE A 344 -9.14 2.79 0.05
N ALA A 345 -8.23 3.11 0.96
CA ALA A 345 -7.79 2.16 1.97
C ALA A 345 -8.96 1.74 2.87
N TRP A 346 -9.74 2.69 3.36
CA TRP A 346 -10.95 2.41 4.12
C TRP A 346 -11.98 1.62 3.33
N SER A 347 -12.31 2.04 2.11
CA SER A 347 -13.31 1.35 1.28
C SER A 347 -12.87 -0.08 0.95
N GLY A 348 -11.61 -0.29 0.63
CA GLY A 348 -11.06 -1.62 0.38
C GLY A 348 -11.16 -2.53 1.60
N ALA A 349 -10.80 -2.03 2.78
CA ALA A 349 -10.88 -2.76 4.04
C ALA A 349 -12.34 -3.10 4.42
N LEU A 350 -13.26 -2.15 4.27
CA LEU A 350 -14.68 -2.35 4.54
C LEU A 350 -15.29 -3.38 3.57
N ARG A 351 -14.96 -3.28 2.29
CA ARG A 351 -15.41 -4.27 1.29
C ARG A 351 -14.91 -5.67 1.64
N LYS A 352 -13.64 -5.81 1.96
CA LYS A 352 -13.06 -7.11 2.34
C LYS A 352 -13.67 -7.65 3.63
N ARG A 353 -13.90 -6.81 4.62
CA ARG A 353 -14.63 -7.21 5.84
C ARG A 353 -16.06 -7.67 5.52
N GLY A 354 -16.73 -6.94 4.64
CA GLY A 354 -18.08 -7.32 4.16
C GLY A 354 -18.09 -8.64 3.40
N GLU A 355 -17.08 -8.90 2.58
CA GLU A 355 -16.91 -10.19 1.88
C GLU A 355 -16.76 -11.35 2.86
N LEU A 356 -15.87 -11.23 3.83
CA LEU A 356 -15.59 -12.27 4.83
C LEU A 356 -16.78 -12.54 5.76
N ASP A 357 -17.57 -11.52 6.07
CA ASP A 357 -18.73 -11.62 6.97
C ASP A 357 -20.05 -11.88 6.21
N GLY A 358 -20.03 -11.92 4.88
CA GLY A 358 -21.26 -12.03 4.06
C GLY A 358 -22.15 -10.78 4.13
N ASN A 359 -21.61 -9.62 4.55
CA ASN A 359 -22.32 -8.37 4.68
C ASN A 359 -22.35 -7.60 3.34
N LYS A 360 -23.44 -7.78 2.60
CA LYS A 360 -23.61 -7.15 1.28
C LYS A 360 -23.77 -5.64 1.33
N GLU A 361 -24.45 -5.12 2.38
CA GLU A 361 -24.65 -3.69 2.55
C GLU A 361 -23.33 -2.95 2.72
N LEU A 362 -22.40 -3.54 3.49
CA LEU A 362 -21.05 -2.99 3.69
C LEU A 362 -20.24 -2.98 2.39
N GLN A 363 -20.36 -4.01 1.56
CA GLN A 363 -19.71 -4.07 0.25
C GLN A 363 -20.25 -2.99 -0.70
N ILE A 364 -21.58 -2.85 -0.79
CA ILE A 364 -22.25 -1.83 -1.60
C ILE A 364 -21.87 -0.42 -1.14
N PHE A 365 -21.82 -0.21 0.17
CA PHE A 365 -21.38 1.08 0.73
C PHE A 365 -19.94 1.43 0.29
N ALA A 366 -19.03 0.49 0.37
CA ALA A 366 -17.64 0.69 -0.07
C ALA A 366 -17.57 1.09 -1.56
N ASP A 367 -18.35 0.44 -2.42
CA ASP A 367 -18.41 0.76 -3.85
C ASP A 367 -18.99 2.17 -4.09
N LYS A 368 -20.03 2.55 -3.36
CA LYS A 368 -20.63 3.88 -3.43
C LYS A 368 -19.68 4.98 -2.94
N LEU A 369 -18.90 4.71 -1.88
CA LEU A 369 -17.89 5.63 -1.37
C LEU A 369 -16.79 5.90 -2.41
N GLU A 370 -16.26 4.85 -3.03
CA GLU A 370 -15.27 4.99 -4.11
C GLU A 370 -15.85 5.77 -5.30
N LYS A 371 -17.07 5.43 -5.71
CA LYS A 371 -17.74 6.14 -6.79
C LYS A 371 -17.95 7.62 -6.47
N ALA A 372 -18.41 7.96 -5.28
CA ALA A 372 -18.57 9.34 -4.85
C ALA A 372 -17.25 10.12 -4.88
N CYS A 373 -16.15 9.49 -4.49
CA CYS A 373 -14.82 10.07 -4.55
C CYS A 373 -14.40 10.36 -6.01
N ILE A 374 -14.55 9.39 -6.90
CA ILE A 374 -14.24 9.52 -8.33
C ILE A 374 -15.13 10.58 -8.98
N ASP A 375 -16.43 10.53 -8.76
CA ASP A 375 -17.40 11.50 -9.32
C ASP A 375 -17.11 12.94 -8.87
N THR A 376 -16.59 13.12 -7.65
CA THR A 376 -16.19 14.44 -7.15
C THR A 376 -15.05 15.02 -8.01
N ILE A 377 -14.03 14.24 -8.27
CA ILE A 377 -12.89 14.67 -9.10
C ILE A 377 -13.32 14.89 -10.55
N GLU A 378 -14.07 13.94 -11.12
CA GLU A 378 -14.55 14.00 -12.50
C GLU A 378 -15.51 15.18 -12.75
N SER A 379 -16.18 15.70 -11.72
CA SER A 379 -16.99 16.91 -11.81
C SER A 379 -16.18 18.21 -11.81
N GLY A 380 -14.86 18.12 -11.65
CA GLY A 380 -13.95 19.26 -11.57
C GLY A 380 -13.69 19.79 -10.16
N GLU A 381 -14.20 19.14 -9.11
CA GLU A 381 -13.92 19.48 -7.70
C GLU A 381 -12.79 18.59 -7.18
N MET A 382 -11.64 19.16 -6.87
CA MET A 382 -10.45 18.38 -6.53
C MET A 382 -9.47 19.16 -5.65
N THR A 383 -8.51 18.42 -5.10
CA THR A 383 -7.38 19.02 -4.37
C THR A 383 -6.36 19.62 -5.32
N LYS A 384 -5.51 20.50 -4.78
CA LYS A 384 -4.57 21.33 -5.56
C LYS A 384 -3.61 20.50 -6.41
N ASP A 385 -3.12 19.36 -5.89
CA ASP A 385 -2.22 18.46 -6.62
C ASP A 385 -2.84 17.94 -7.92
N LEU A 386 -4.11 17.54 -7.88
CA LEU A 386 -4.85 17.08 -9.04
C LEU A 386 -5.22 18.23 -9.99
N ALA A 387 -5.58 19.40 -9.44
CA ALA A 387 -5.89 20.58 -10.25
C ALA A 387 -4.71 21.07 -11.10
N LEU A 388 -3.47 20.77 -10.69
CA LEU A 388 -2.26 21.12 -11.45
C LEU A 388 -2.01 20.20 -12.66
N ILE A 389 -2.62 19.02 -12.69
CA ILE A 389 -2.36 17.99 -13.70
C ILE A 389 -3.61 17.57 -14.48
N THR A 390 -4.78 18.07 -14.07
CA THR A 390 -6.05 17.71 -14.75
C THR A 390 -6.16 18.34 -16.13
N SER A 391 -6.84 17.61 -17.04
CA SER A 391 -7.28 18.13 -18.34
C SER A 391 -8.66 18.82 -18.27
N ILE A 392 -9.30 18.83 -17.11
CA ILE A 392 -10.60 19.51 -16.91
C ILE A 392 -10.37 21.01 -16.88
N ASP A 393 -11.15 21.74 -17.69
CA ASP A 393 -11.11 23.19 -17.72
C ASP A 393 -11.64 23.84 -16.43
N ASN A 394 -10.91 24.82 -15.90
CA ASN A 394 -11.29 25.59 -14.72
C ASN A 394 -11.68 24.75 -13.50
N PRO A 395 -10.81 23.84 -13.03
CA PRO A 395 -11.12 22.99 -11.89
C PRO A 395 -11.32 23.84 -10.63
N LYS A 396 -12.28 23.47 -9.81
CA LYS A 396 -12.51 24.06 -8.50
C LYS A 396 -11.56 23.41 -7.48
N VAL A 397 -10.56 24.15 -7.06
CA VAL A 397 -9.62 23.68 -6.04
C VAL A 397 -10.28 23.75 -4.66
N LEU A 398 -10.33 22.61 -3.98
CA LEU A 398 -10.84 22.49 -2.63
C LEU A 398 -9.71 22.29 -1.62
N ASN A 399 -9.89 22.82 -0.40
CA ASN A 399 -9.03 22.45 0.71
C ASN A 399 -9.30 21.01 1.17
N SER A 400 -8.47 20.50 2.06
CA SER A 400 -8.52 19.11 2.52
C SER A 400 -9.89 18.69 3.06
N PHE A 401 -10.53 19.53 3.86
CA PHE A 401 -11.80 19.22 4.53
C PHE A 401 -13.00 19.45 3.61
N ASP A 402 -12.98 20.49 2.80
CA ASP A 402 -14.05 20.76 1.83
C ASP A 402 -14.09 19.68 0.74
N PHE A 403 -12.95 19.11 0.38
CA PHE A 403 -12.90 17.96 -0.52
C PHE A 403 -13.62 16.73 0.07
N ILE A 404 -13.37 16.41 1.34
CA ILE A 404 -14.06 15.31 2.04
C ILE A 404 -15.58 15.58 2.13
N LYS A 405 -15.98 16.82 2.42
CA LYS A 405 -17.41 17.19 2.45
C LYS A 405 -18.09 17.13 1.09
N ALA A 406 -17.37 17.49 0.01
CA ALA A 406 -17.89 17.34 -1.35
C ALA A 406 -18.15 15.86 -1.70
N ILE A 407 -17.26 14.96 -1.27
CA ILE A 407 -17.46 13.51 -1.40
C ILE A 407 -18.67 13.07 -0.58
N ARG A 408 -18.81 13.52 0.66
CA ARG A 408 -19.96 13.21 1.51
C ARG A 408 -21.27 13.58 0.83
N THR A 409 -21.38 14.76 0.27
CA THR A 409 -22.61 15.22 -0.41
C THR A 409 -23.03 14.26 -1.53
N ARG A 410 -22.07 13.77 -2.32
CA ARG A 410 -22.35 12.80 -3.39
C ARG A 410 -22.66 11.40 -2.86
N LEU A 411 -21.99 11.00 -1.80
CA LEU A 411 -22.24 9.73 -1.13
C LEU A 411 -23.68 9.69 -0.58
N GLU A 412 -24.10 10.72 0.18
CA GLU A 412 -25.47 10.85 0.70
C GLU A 412 -26.53 10.79 -0.40
N ALA A 413 -26.27 11.43 -1.53
CA ALA A 413 -27.18 11.40 -2.68
C ALA A 413 -27.29 10.03 -3.35
N SER A 414 -26.34 9.12 -3.11
CA SER A 414 -26.28 7.78 -3.70
C SER A 414 -26.82 6.68 -2.79
N LEU A 415 -26.96 6.95 -1.48
CA LEU A 415 -27.44 6.01 -0.48
C LEU A 415 -28.96 5.97 -0.44
#